data_9956dcaecc255f3badc409d962a13fc5
#
_entry.id   9956dcaecc255f3badc409d962a13fc5
#
_cell.length_a   1.000
_cell.length_b   1.000
_cell.length_c   1.000
_cell.angle_alpha   90.00
_cell.angle_beta   90.00
_cell.angle_gamma   90.00
#
_symmetry.space_group_name_H-M   'P 1'
#
loop_
_entity.id
_entity.type
_entity.pdbx_description
1 polymer ?
#
loop_
_entity_poly.entity_id
_entity_poly.type
_entity_poly.pdbx_seq_one_letter_code
_entity_poly.pdbx_strand_id
1 'polypeptide(L)'
;VFKKQSLKDNAVIPVLFLNTLFSSLIFLPFIVLSVWRPGILEDSIFYVPVAGWEVHRYVVLKSVIVLSSWILGYFGMKNLPITIVGPINATRPVMVLVGALVVFGERLNFYQWIGVLMAVFSFFMLSRSGKKEGIDFKHNKWIYYVVMAAVLGAVSGLYDKYLMAPVDQGGIGLDRMIVQSWYNIYQLFMMGGVLMLLWWPKRKSTCLLYTSPSPRDRQK
;
A
#
# COMPACT_ATOMS: atom_id res chain seq x y z
N VAL A 1 -12.29 -2.61 -7.17
CA VAL A 1 -12.71 -2.77 -8.57
C VAL A 1 -11.77 -2.00 -9.49
N PHE A 2 -11.59 -0.67 -9.37
CA PHE A 2 -10.77 0.16 -10.27
C PHE A 2 -9.32 -0.31 -10.40
N LYS A 3 -8.64 -0.64 -9.28
CA LYS A 3 -7.26 -1.18 -9.31
C LYS A 3 -7.14 -2.48 -10.11
N LYS A 4 -8.12 -3.37 -10.02
CA LYS A 4 -8.15 -4.62 -10.80
C LYS A 4 -8.38 -4.33 -12.27
N GLN A 5 -9.24 -3.37 -12.61
CA GLN A 5 -9.51 -2.96 -13.97
C GLN A 5 -8.29 -2.31 -14.64
N SER A 6 -7.56 -1.46 -13.92
CA SER A 6 -6.32 -0.85 -14.45
C SER A 6 -5.20 -1.87 -14.72
N LEU A 7 -5.25 -3.05 -14.08
CA LEU A 7 -4.30 -4.14 -14.30
C LEU A 7 -4.71 -5.09 -15.43
N LYS A 8 -5.94 -4.96 -15.97
CA LYS A 8 -6.39 -5.75 -17.10
C LYS A 8 -5.62 -5.29 -18.33
N ASP A 9 -4.96 -6.24 -18.97
CA ASP A 9 -4.15 -6.04 -20.19
C ASP A 9 -2.93 -5.11 -20.02
N ASN A 10 -2.66 -4.60 -18.81
CA ASN A 10 -1.53 -3.73 -18.51
C ASN A 10 -0.46 -4.43 -17.66
N ALA A 11 0.79 -3.98 -17.80
CA ALA A 11 1.88 -4.43 -16.95
C ALA A 11 1.76 -3.83 -15.54
N VAL A 12 2.07 -4.63 -14.50
CA VAL A 12 1.93 -4.22 -13.09
C VAL A 12 2.85 -3.03 -12.76
N ILE A 13 4.10 -3.07 -13.20
CA ILE A 13 5.12 -2.07 -12.84
C ILE A 13 4.76 -0.66 -13.34
N PRO A 14 4.38 -0.44 -14.63
CA PRO A 14 3.96 0.89 -15.10
C PRO A 14 2.69 1.41 -14.40
N VAL A 15 1.71 0.54 -14.15
CA VAL A 15 0.48 0.93 -13.45
C VAL A 15 0.79 1.39 -12.02
N LEU A 16 1.67 0.67 -11.33
CA LEU A 16 2.10 1.03 -9.98
C LEU A 16 2.93 2.33 -9.98
N PHE A 17 3.81 2.52 -10.98
CA PHE A 17 4.56 3.76 -11.15
C PHE A 17 3.64 4.97 -11.35
N LEU A 18 2.63 4.87 -12.22
CA LEU A 18 1.66 5.94 -12.42
C LEU A 18 0.88 6.25 -11.13
N ASN A 19 0.50 5.22 -10.38
CA ASN A 19 -0.16 5.42 -9.09
C ASN A 19 0.72 6.19 -8.09
N THR A 20 2.01 5.86 -7.99
CA THR A 20 2.95 6.58 -7.12
C THR A 20 3.24 7.99 -7.64
N LEU A 21 3.30 8.18 -8.96
CA LEU A 21 3.47 9.49 -9.59
C LEU A 21 2.32 10.45 -9.24
N PHE A 22 1.08 10.02 -9.46
CA PHE A 22 -0.09 10.86 -9.13
C PHE A 22 -0.19 11.14 -7.63
N SER A 23 0.10 10.16 -6.77
CA SER A 23 0.16 10.40 -5.33
C SER A 23 1.21 11.45 -4.97
N SER A 24 2.41 11.38 -5.56
CA SER A 24 3.47 12.35 -5.31
C SER A 24 3.13 13.74 -5.82
N LEU A 25 2.48 13.85 -6.97
CA LEU A 25 2.02 15.13 -7.52
C LEU A 25 1.00 15.83 -6.63
N ILE A 26 0.17 15.08 -5.90
CA ILE A 26 -0.80 15.66 -4.95
C ILE A 26 -0.07 16.24 -3.73
N PHE A 27 0.97 15.58 -3.22
CA PHE A 27 1.68 16.01 -2.01
C PHE A 27 2.81 17.02 -2.27
N LEU A 28 3.38 17.06 -3.48
CA LEU A 28 4.47 17.94 -3.86
C LEU A 28 4.14 19.43 -3.62
N PRO A 29 2.96 19.97 -3.98
CA PRO A 29 2.63 21.36 -3.73
C PRO A 29 2.66 21.74 -2.24
N PHE A 30 2.21 20.84 -1.35
CA PHE A 30 2.23 21.09 0.10
C PHE A 30 3.66 21.17 0.64
N ILE A 31 4.57 20.30 0.17
CA ILE A 31 6.00 20.38 0.52
C ILE A 31 6.60 21.70 0.03
N VAL A 32 6.38 22.04 -1.23
CA VAL A 32 6.94 23.26 -1.84
C VAL A 32 6.42 24.52 -1.13
N LEU A 33 5.11 24.60 -0.89
CA LEU A 33 4.50 25.75 -0.20
C LEU A 33 4.98 25.87 1.25
N SER A 34 5.12 24.74 1.97
CA SER A 34 5.60 24.75 3.35
C SER A 34 7.06 25.23 3.46
N VAL A 35 7.89 24.95 2.43
CA VAL A 35 9.30 25.42 2.39
C VAL A 35 9.42 26.86 1.94
N TRP A 36 8.68 27.27 0.89
CA TRP A 36 8.85 28.61 0.28
C TRP A 36 8.00 29.69 0.92
N ARG A 37 6.82 29.35 1.43
CA ARG A 37 5.88 30.28 2.08
C ARG A 37 5.20 29.63 3.29
N PRO A 38 5.93 29.37 4.38
CA PRO A 38 5.40 28.68 5.56
C PRO A 38 4.15 29.38 6.11
N GLY A 39 4.12 30.71 6.15
CA GLY A 39 2.99 31.48 6.67
C GLY A 39 1.63 31.26 5.98
N ILE A 40 1.59 30.60 4.80
CA ILE A 40 0.31 30.26 4.14
C ILE A 40 -0.30 28.99 4.74
N LEU A 41 0.53 28.05 5.17
CA LEU A 41 0.10 26.71 5.60
C LEU A 41 0.34 26.46 7.09
N GLU A 42 1.04 27.34 7.82
CA GLU A 42 1.47 27.13 9.20
C GLU A 42 0.32 26.82 10.16
N ASP A 43 -0.84 27.42 9.96
CA ASP A 43 -2.07 27.15 10.71
C ASP A 43 -2.94 26.06 10.08
N SER A 44 -2.49 25.43 8.99
CA SER A 44 -3.26 24.41 8.27
C SER A 44 -2.80 23.00 8.63
N ILE A 45 -3.75 22.06 8.59
CA ILE A 45 -3.47 20.61 8.69
C ILE A 45 -2.57 20.09 7.55
N PHE A 46 -2.34 20.87 6.51
CA PHE A 46 -1.49 20.54 5.36
C PHE A 46 -0.06 21.06 5.48
N TYR A 47 0.29 21.70 6.57
CA TYR A 47 1.66 22.15 6.80
C TYR A 47 2.61 20.93 6.92
N VAL A 48 3.72 20.98 6.19
CA VAL A 48 4.78 19.98 6.21
C VAL A 48 6.00 20.58 6.90
N PRO A 49 6.24 20.32 8.19
CA PRO A 49 7.40 20.81 8.91
C PRO A 49 8.72 20.38 8.23
N VAL A 50 9.74 21.21 8.31
CA VAL A 50 11.07 20.85 7.82
C VAL A 50 11.67 19.79 8.75
N ALA A 51 12.08 18.67 8.17
CA ALA A 51 12.61 17.53 8.90
C ALA A 51 14.11 17.35 8.66
N GLY A 52 14.83 16.96 9.70
CA GLY A 52 16.23 16.58 9.59
C GLY A 52 16.44 15.20 8.97
N TRP A 53 17.69 14.89 8.59
CA TRP A 53 18.05 13.61 7.96
C TRP A 53 17.63 12.37 8.79
N GLU A 54 17.65 12.49 10.10
CA GLU A 54 17.21 11.44 11.02
C GLU A 54 15.77 10.99 10.77
N VAL A 55 14.87 11.94 10.51
CA VAL A 55 13.46 11.67 10.21
C VAL A 55 13.32 11.01 8.83
N HIS A 56 14.08 11.50 7.85
CA HIS A 56 14.02 10.99 6.48
C HIS A 56 14.39 9.50 6.38
N ARG A 57 15.38 9.02 7.16
CA ARG A 57 15.73 7.59 7.15
C ARG A 57 14.59 6.69 7.63
N TYR A 58 13.80 7.12 8.62
CA TYR A 58 12.60 6.39 9.04
C TYR A 58 11.54 6.35 7.94
N VAL A 59 11.32 7.47 7.28
CA VAL A 59 10.36 7.56 6.18
C VAL A 59 10.79 6.75 4.96
N VAL A 60 12.10 6.69 4.67
CA VAL A 60 12.65 5.82 3.61
C VAL A 60 12.39 4.35 3.93
N LEU A 61 12.64 3.90 5.17
CA LEU A 61 12.34 2.53 5.58
C LEU A 61 10.85 2.20 5.43
N LYS A 62 9.95 3.11 5.87
CA LYS A 62 8.51 3.00 5.62
C LYS A 62 8.22 2.81 4.14
N SER A 63 8.82 3.65 3.28
CA SER A 63 8.60 3.61 1.84
C SER A 63 8.99 2.27 1.22
N VAL A 64 10.08 1.66 1.66
CA VAL A 64 10.49 0.31 1.24
C VAL A 64 9.46 -0.74 1.64
N ILE A 65 9.01 -0.73 2.89
CA ILE A 65 8.03 -1.71 3.41
C ILE A 65 6.71 -1.59 2.62
N VAL A 66 6.19 -0.37 2.46
CA VAL A 66 4.94 -0.12 1.75
C VAL A 66 5.04 -0.52 0.28
N LEU A 67 6.14 -0.13 -0.39
CA LEU A 67 6.34 -0.44 -1.81
C LEU A 67 6.45 -1.95 -2.04
N SER A 68 7.17 -2.67 -1.19
CA SER A 68 7.24 -4.13 -1.23
C SER A 68 5.86 -4.77 -1.09
N SER A 69 5.05 -4.30 -0.12
CA SER A 69 3.67 -4.73 0.05
C SER A 69 2.82 -4.47 -1.21
N TRP A 70 2.97 -3.30 -1.83
CA TRP A 70 2.20 -2.94 -3.02
C TRP A 70 2.62 -3.75 -4.24
N ILE A 71 3.91 -3.95 -4.48
CA ILE A 71 4.41 -4.78 -5.59
C ILE A 71 3.80 -6.19 -5.49
N LEU A 72 3.93 -6.85 -4.33
CA LEU A 72 3.37 -8.18 -4.12
C LEU A 72 1.85 -8.20 -4.27
N GLY A 73 1.16 -7.20 -3.69
CA GLY A 73 -0.29 -7.09 -3.76
C GLY A 73 -0.82 -6.87 -5.17
N TYR A 74 -0.16 -6.05 -5.99
CA TYR A 74 -0.55 -5.81 -7.38
C TYR A 74 -0.31 -7.03 -8.27
N PHE A 75 0.81 -7.75 -8.09
CA PHE A 75 1.04 -9.01 -8.80
C PHE A 75 -0.01 -10.07 -8.41
N GLY A 76 -0.32 -10.21 -7.13
CA GLY A 76 -1.38 -11.10 -6.67
C GLY A 76 -2.76 -10.70 -7.21
N MET A 77 -3.10 -9.41 -7.18
CA MET A 77 -4.37 -8.89 -7.68
C MET A 77 -4.54 -9.08 -9.19
N LYS A 78 -3.46 -9.02 -9.96
CA LYS A 78 -3.50 -9.28 -11.40
C LYS A 78 -3.93 -10.72 -11.70
N ASN A 79 -3.42 -11.68 -10.95
CA ASN A 79 -3.53 -13.11 -11.24
C ASN A 79 -4.64 -13.84 -10.46
N LEU A 80 -5.26 -13.20 -9.46
CA LEU A 80 -6.34 -13.78 -8.65
C LEU A 80 -7.65 -13.02 -8.82
N PRO A 81 -8.80 -13.68 -8.67
CA PRO A 81 -10.09 -13.00 -8.62
C PRO A 81 -10.19 -12.10 -7.37
N ILE A 82 -10.97 -11.02 -7.49
CA ILE A 82 -11.14 -10.03 -6.43
C ILE A 82 -11.82 -10.63 -5.19
N THR A 83 -12.63 -11.65 -5.38
CA THR A 83 -13.31 -12.44 -4.35
C THR A 83 -12.35 -13.11 -3.37
N ILE A 84 -11.11 -13.39 -3.79
CA ILE A 84 -10.05 -13.94 -2.94
C ILE A 84 -9.16 -12.82 -2.38
N VAL A 85 -8.77 -11.86 -3.23
CA VAL A 85 -7.86 -10.76 -2.85
C VAL A 85 -8.51 -9.84 -1.80
N GLY A 86 -9.81 -9.55 -1.96
CA GLY A 86 -10.55 -8.68 -1.05
C GLY A 86 -10.48 -9.15 0.41
N PRO A 87 -10.88 -10.40 0.68
CA PRO A 87 -10.84 -10.97 2.02
C PRO A 87 -9.48 -10.99 2.68
N ILE A 88 -8.45 -11.42 1.92
CA ILE A 88 -7.08 -11.44 2.44
C ILE A 88 -6.64 -10.02 2.83
N ASN A 89 -6.96 -9.01 2.02
CA ASN A 89 -6.67 -7.63 2.39
C ASN A 89 -7.50 -7.13 3.59
N ALA A 90 -8.72 -7.62 3.77
CA ALA A 90 -9.56 -7.27 4.90
C ALA A 90 -9.01 -7.81 6.25
N THR A 91 -8.06 -8.74 6.26
CA THR A 91 -7.38 -9.19 7.49
C THR A 91 -6.33 -8.20 8.00
N ARG A 92 -5.88 -7.23 7.19
CA ARG A 92 -4.83 -6.27 7.59
C ARG A 92 -5.14 -5.52 8.89
N PRO A 93 -6.32 -4.92 9.08
CA PRO A 93 -6.64 -4.24 10.35
C PRO A 93 -6.54 -5.16 11.55
N VAL A 94 -6.95 -6.42 11.42
CA VAL A 94 -6.86 -7.42 12.49
C VAL A 94 -5.40 -7.74 12.80
N MET A 95 -4.56 -7.93 11.77
CA MET A 95 -3.12 -8.15 11.95
C MET A 95 -2.44 -6.95 12.63
N VAL A 96 -2.80 -5.72 12.24
CA VAL A 96 -2.30 -4.49 12.89
C VAL A 96 -2.72 -4.46 14.35
N LEU A 97 -3.96 -4.77 14.65
CA LEU A 97 -4.48 -4.77 16.02
C LEU A 97 -3.78 -5.82 16.90
N VAL A 98 -3.65 -7.05 16.41
CA VAL A 98 -2.92 -8.13 17.11
C VAL A 98 -1.44 -7.75 17.27
N GLY A 99 -0.82 -7.19 16.24
CA GLY A 99 0.55 -6.70 16.30
C GLY A 99 0.72 -5.58 17.33
N ALA A 100 -0.24 -4.66 17.43
CA ALA A 100 -0.22 -3.59 18.43
C ALA A 100 -0.30 -4.12 19.86
N LEU A 101 -1.10 -5.17 20.11
CA LEU A 101 -1.12 -5.86 21.40
C LEU A 101 0.24 -6.43 21.80
N VAL A 102 0.90 -7.09 20.83
CA VAL A 102 2.15 -7.81 21.10
C VAL A 102 3.34 -6.82 21.21
N VAL A 103 3.40 -5.83 20.32
CA VAL A 103 4.55 -4.91 20.20
C VAL A 103 4.45 -3.76 21.20
N PHE A 104 3.27 -3.17 21.38
CA PHE A 104 3.07 -2.01 22.24
C PHE A 104 2.43 -2.34 23.58
N GLY A 105 2.11 -3.62 23.85
CA GLY A 105 1.48 -4.03 25.10
C GLY A 105 0.10 -3.44 25.34
N GLU A 106 -0.58 -3.01 24.28
CA GLU A 106 -1.93 -2.42 24.41
C GLU A 106 -2.93 -3.44 24.93
N ARG A 107 -3.88 -2.96 25.71
CA ARG A 107 -4.98 -3.81 26.19
C ARG A 107 -6.22 -3.50 25.35
N LEU A 108 -6.79 -4.53 24.74
CA LEU A 108 -8.04 -4.40 24.04
C LEU A 108 -9.21 -4.24 25.01
N ASN A 109 -10.11 -3.32 24.67
CA ASN A 109 -11.40 -3.24 25.33
C ASN A 109 -12.30 -4.38 24.82
N PHE A 110 -13.32 -4.72 25.62
CA PHE A 110 -14.29 -5.78 25.31
C PHE A 110 -14.89 -5.67 23.90
N TYR A 111 -15.27 -4.47 23.47
CA TYR A 111 -15.83 -4.20 22.13
C TYR A 111 -14.81 -4.45 21.01
N GLN A 112 -13.53 -4.18 21.26
CA GLN A 112 -12.46 -4.46 20.29
C GLN A 112 -12.26 -5.97 20.12
N TRP A 113 -12.37 -6.76 21.20
CA TRP A 113 -12.35 -8.21 21.13
C TRP A 113 -13.50 -8.78 20.30
N ILE A 114 -14.72 -8.24 20.43
CA ILE A 114 -15.84 -8.61 19.58
C ILE A 114 -15.51 -8.33 18.11
N GLY A 115 -14.95 -7.15 17.79
CA GLY A 115 -14.53 -6.78 16.45
C GLY A 115 -13.50 -7.75 15.86
N VAL A 116 -12.50 -8.17 16.64
CA VAL A 116 -11.51 -9.18 16.23
C VAL A 116 -12.18 -10.51 15.91
N LEU A 117 -13.06 -10.99 16.79
CA LEU A 117 -13.79 -12.27 16.58
C LEU A 117 -14.67 -12.21 15.34
N MET A 118 -15.39 -11.11 15.11
CA MET A 118 -16.20 -10.93 13.91
C MET A 118 -15.34 -10.90 12.63
N ALA A 119 -14.18 -10.26 12.66
CA ALA A 119 -13.27 -10.22 11.52
C ALA A 119 -12.68 -11.60 11.22
N VAL A 120 -12.27 -12.35 12.24
CA VAL A 120 -11.80 -13.76 12.10
C VAL A 120 -12.91 -14.63 11.53
N PHE A 121 -14.14 -14.50 12.05
CA PHE A 121 -15.29 -15.26 11.55
C PHE A 121 -15.63 -14.91 10.09
N SER A 122 -15.63 -13.62 9.73
CA SER A 122 -15.82 -13.18 8.35
C SER A 122 -14.76 -13.76 7.42
N PHE A 123 -13.49 -13.76 7.83
CA PHE A 123 -12.41 -14.36 7.06
C PHE A 123 -12.61 -15.88 6.87
N PHE A 124 -13.03 -16.57 7.92
CA PHE A 124 -13.31 -18.00 7.84
C PHE A 124 -14.46 -18.31 6.85
N MET A 125 -15.57 -17.57 6.94
CA MET A 125 -16.72 -17.72 6.02
C MET A 125 -16.30 -17.51 4.57
N LEU A 126 -15.49 -16.49 4.33
CA LEU A 126 -15.02 -16.12 3.01
C LEU A 126 -13.99 -17.10 2.44
N SER A 127 -13.11 -17.66 3.29
CA SER A 127 -12.21 -18.76 2.92
C SER A 127 -12.97 -20.00 2.43
N ARG A 128 -14.12 -20.29 3.05
CA ARG A 128 -15.00 -21.40 2.58
C ARG A 128 -15.67 -21.07 1.25
N SER A 129 -16.06 -19.82 1.02
CA SER A 129 -16.66 -19.40 -0.24
C SER A 129 -15.65 -19.48 -1.40
N GLY A 130 -14.40 -19.14 -1.18
CA GLY A 130 -13.34 -19.20 -2.21
C GLY A 130 -13.05 -20.61 -2.71
N LYS A 131 -13.26 -21.65 -1.90
CA LYS A 131 -13.14 -23.06 -2.34
C LYS A 131 -14.15 -23.43 -3.44
N LYS A 132 -15.30 -22.78 -3.50
CA LYS A 132 -16.32 -23.00 -4.53
C LYS A 132 -15.91 -22.47 -5.91
N GLU A 133 -14.90 -21.57 -5.98
CA GLU A 133 -14.37 -21.02 -7.23
C GLU A 133 -13.26 -21.90 -7.86
N GLY A 134 -13.02 -23.11 -7.33
CA GLY A 134 -12.08 -24.09 -7.89
C GLY A 134 -10.60 -23.71 -7.74
N ILE A 135 -10.28 -22.77 -6.87
CA ILE A 135 -8.90 -22.31 -6.66
C ILE A 135 -8.26 -23.11 -5.52
N ASP A 136 -7.18 -23.80 -5.84
CA ASP A 136 -6.37 -24.50 -4.84
C ASP A 136 -5.52 -23.50 -4.04
N PHE A 137 -5.93 -23.27 -2.78
CA PHE A 137 -5.25 -22.35 -1.87
C PHE A 137 -3.83 -22.82 -1.49
N LYS A 138 -3.55 -24.12 -1.51
CA LYS A 138 -2.27 -24.66 -1.06
C LYS A 138 -1.15 -24.52 -2.10
N HIS A 139 -1.50 -24.62 -3.39
CA HIS A 139 -0.49 -24.70 -4.46
C HIS A 139 -0.44 -23.44 -5.34
N ASN A 140 -1.25 -22.43 -5.06
CA ASN A 140 -1.27 -21.21 -5.86
C ASN A 140 -0.30 -20.15 -5.30
N LYS A 141 0.84 -19.95 -5.98
CA LYS A 141 1.87 -18.96 -5.60
C LYS A 141 1.32 -17.53 -5.44
N TRP A 142 0.29 -17.16 -6.18
CA TRP A 142 -0.27 -15.82 -6.13
C TRP A 142 -1.00 -15.53 -4.82
N ILE A 143 -1.52 -16.56 -4.17
CA ILE A 143 -2.11 -16.42 -2.82
C ILE A 143 -1.03 -16.06 -1.81
N TYR A 144 0.15 -16.69 -1.88
CA TYR A 144 1.29 -16.32 -1.04
C TYR A 144 1.72 -14.86 -1.25
N TYR A 145 1.71 -14.37 -2.52
CA TYR A 145 2.00 -12.96 -2.78
C TYR A 145 1.01 -12.02 -2.10
N VAL A 146 -0.29 -12.32 -2.13
CA VAL A 146 -1.32 -11.48 -1.48
C VAL A 146 -1.23 -11.58 0.04
N VAL A 147 -0.99 -12.78 0.59
CA VAL A 147 -0.79 -12.96 2.04
C VAL A 147 0.44 -12.19 2.51
N MET A 148 1.58 -12.31 1.83
CA MET A 148 2.79 -11.54 2.15
C MET A 148 2.57 -10.04 2.02
N ALA A 149 1.82 -9.60 1.01
CA ALA A 149 1.43 -8.21 0.89
C ALA A 149 0.56 -7.73 2.06
N ALA A 150 -0.35 -8.58 2.55
CA ALA A 150 -1.19 -8.26 3.72
C ALA A 150 -0.34 -8.17 5.00
N VAL A 151 0.60 -9.10 5.20
CA VAL A 151 1.53 -9.09 6.34
C VAL A 151 2.41 -7.84 6.31
N LEU A 152 3.08 -7.56 5.17
CA LEU A 152 3.90 -6.34 5.03
C LEU A 152 3.07 -5.06 5.19
N GLY A 153 1.82 -5.07 4.72
CA GLY A 153 0.89 -3.96 4.94
C GLY A 153 0.52 -3.78 6.41
N ALA A 154 0.39 -4.86 7.17
CA ALA A 154 0.18 -4.80 8.62
C ALA A 154 1.44 -4.31 9.36
N VAL A 155 2.61 -4.80 8.98
CA VAL A 155 3.90 -4.30 9.50
C VAL A 155 4.05 -2.80 9.24
N SER A 156 3.70 -2.33 8.03
CA SER A 156 3.69 -0.89 7.71
C SER A 156 2.74 -0.11 8.62
N GLY A 157 1.53 -0.63 8.89
CA GLY A 157 0.58 0.02 9.79
C GLY A 157 1.09 0.11 11.24
N LEU A 158 1.77 -0.94 11.73
CA LEU A 158 2.43 -0.92 13.05
C LEU A 158 3.59 0.07 13.07
N TYR A 159 4.37 0.11 11.99
CA TYR A 159 5.46 1.06 11.85
C TYR A 159 4.96 2.50 11.79
N ASP A 160 3.84 2.77 11.12
CA ASP A 160 3.19 4.08 11.13
C ASP A 160 2.78 4.51 12.54
N LYS A 161 2.23 3.58 13.32
CA LYS A 161 1.90 3.82 14.71
C LYS A 161 3.16 4.16 15.52
N TYR A 162 4.24 3.42 15.36
CA TYR A 162 5.52 3.70 16.01
C TYR A 162 6.09 5.08 15.64
N LEU A 163 6.00 5.47 14.36
CA LEU A 163 6.48 6.79 13.89
C LEU A 163 5.68 7.95 14.49
N MET A 164 4.36 7.82 14.59
CA MET A 164 3.47 8.90 14.98
C MET A 164 3.12 8.90 16.46
N ALA A 165 3.33 7.80 17.18
CA ALA A 165 3.07 7.75 18.62
C ALA A 165 4.00 8.71 19.38
N PRO A 166 3.49 9.38 20.44
CA PRO A 166 4.30 10.24 21.29
C PRO A 166 5.49 9.50 21.91
N VAL A 167 6.55 10.24 22.21
CA VAL A 167 7.80 9.66 22.77
C VAL A 167 7.57 9.00 24.13
N ASP A 168 6.69 9.54 24.95
CA ASP A 168 6.26 8.97 26.24
C ASP A 168 5.55 7.61 26.12
N GLN A 169 5.00 7.30 24.92
CA GLN A 169 4.37 6.02 24.60
C GLN A 169 5.29 5.10 23.78
N GLY A 170 6.59 5.40 23.74
CA GLY A 170 7.58 4.61 23.03
C GLY A 170 7.63 4.82 21.52
N GLY A 171 7.00 5.86 21.01
CA GLY A 171 7.05 6.28 19.62
C GLY A 171 8.14 7.32 19.33
N ILE A 172 8.19 7.80 18.08
CA ILE A 172 9.13 8.86 17.65
C ILE A 172 8.47 10.24 17.67
N GLY A 173 7.15 10.32 17.63
CA GLY A 173 6.41 11.58 17.65
C GLY A 173 6.47 12.39 16.36
N LEU A 174 6.63 11.73 15.20
CA LEU A 174 6.69 12.42 13.92
C LEU A 174 5.34 12.99 13.51
N ASP A 175 5.39 14.16 12.91
CA ASP A 175 4.22 14.77 12.30
C ASP A 175 3.67 13.91 11.15
N ARG A 176 2.35 13.83 11.07
CA ARG A 176 1.62 13.01 10.11
C ARG A 176 1.87 13.46 8.67
N MET A 177 1.97 14.78 8.45
CA MET A 177 2.18 15.34 7.12
C MET A 177 3.62 15.14 6.63
N ILE A 178 4.61 15.14 7.52
CA ILE A 178 5.99 14.78 7.17
C ILE A 178 6.00 13.35 6.64
N VAL A 179 5.47 12.42 7.43
CA VAL A 179 5.47 11.00 7.09
C VAL A 179 4.71 10.76 5.77
N GLN A 180 3.50 11.32 5.62
CA GLN A 180 2.65 11.12 4.46
C GLN A 180 3.21 11.74 3.18
N SER A 181 3.77 12.94 3.24
CA SER A 181 4.26 13.66 2.07
C SER A 181 5.55 13.04 1.54
N TRP A 182 6.53 12.85 2.43
CA TRP A 182 7.83 12.35 2.03
C TRP A 182 7.84 10.88 1.61
N TYR A 183 7.00 10.01 2.21
CA TYR A 183 6.96 8.62 1.78
C TYR A 183 6.45 8.48 0.34
N ASN A 184 5.51 9.32 -0.11
CA ASN A 184 5.05 9.32 -1.51
C ASN A 184 6.18 9.71 -2.47
N ILE A 185 6.97 10.74 -2.11
CA ILE A 185 8.12 11.17 -2.92
C ILE A 185 9.17 10.05 -3.01
N TYR A 186 9.53 9.43 -1.89
CA TYR A 186 10.48 8.32 -1.91
C TYR A 186 9.97 7.11 -2.69
N GLN A 187 8.68 6.79 -2.58
CA GLN A 187 8.08 5.73 -3.39
C GLN A 187 8.17 6.01 -4.89
N LEU A 188 7.97 7.26 -5.31
CA LEU A 188 8.10 7.65 -6.71
C LEU A 188 9.52 7.39 -7.22
N PHE A 189 10.55 7.82 -6.48
CA PHE A 189 11.94 7.58 -6.87
C PHE A 189 12.30 6.09 -6.90
N MET A 190 11.93 5.34 -5.87
CA MET A 190 12.17 3.89 -5.81
C MET A 190 11.43 3.17 -6.95
N MET A 191 10.17 3.51 -7.19
CA MET A 191 9.39 2.88 -8.26
C MET A 191 9.87 3.29 -9.65
N GLY A 192 10.36 4.52 -9.80
CA GLY A 192 11.06 4.98 -11.01
C GLY A 192 12.30 4.15 -11.30
N GLY A 193 13.11 3.86 -10.28
CA GLY A 193 14.25 2.95 -10.38
C GLY A 193 13.85 1.53 -10.79
N VAL A 194 12.82 0.97 -10.15
CA VAL A 194 12.27 -0.34 -10.50
C VAL A 194 11.74 -0.36 -11.94
N LEU A 195 11.06 0.69 -12.38
CA LEU A 195 10.58 0.82 -13.76
C LEU A 195 11.74 0.83 -14.76
N MET A 196 12.76 1.66 -14.51
CA MET A 196 13.89 1.80 -15.42
C MET A 196 14.77 0.55 -15.46
N LEU A 197 15.03 -0.09 -14.32
CA LEU A 197 15.96 -1.22 -14.24
C LEU A 197 15.32 -2.55 -14.62
N LEU A 198 14.07 -2.79 -14.24
CA LEU A 198 13.44 -4.11 -14.40
C LEU A 198 12.45 -4.19 -15.56
N TRP A 199 11.72 -3.12 -15.84
CA TRP A 199 10.68 -3.16 -16.86
C TRP A 199 11.14 -2.56 -18.20
N TRP A 200 11.82 -1.41 -18.18
CA TRP A 200 12.25 -0.71 -19.40
C TRP A 200 13.10 -1.57 -20.36
N PRO A 201 14.10 -2.34 -19.89
CA PRO A 201 14.90 -3.20 -20.77
C PRO A 201 14.11 -4.37 -21.36
N LYS A 202 13.04 -4.81 -20.67
CA LYS A 202 12.24 -5.99 -21.08
C LYS A 202 10.96 -5.63 -21.81
N ARG A 203 10.70 -4.35 -22.05
CA ARG A 203 9.51 -3.92 -22.78
C ARG A 203 9.58 -4.40 -24.22
N LYS A 204 8.65 -5.24 -24.60
CA LYS A 204 8.28 -5.39 -26.00
C LYS A 204 7.46 -4.14 -26.35
N SER A 205 7.64 -3.54 -27.52
CA SER A 205 7.14 -2.24 -27.98
C SER A 205 5.59 -2.08 -27.98
N THR A 206 4.93 -2.52 -26.95
CA THR A 206 3.49 -2.35 -26.75
C THR A 206 3.24 -0.99 -26.12
N CYS A 207 2.63 -0.10 -26.88
CA CYS A 207 2.25 1.24 -26.47
C CYS A 207 1.41 1.21 -25.18
N LEU A 208 1.83 1.93 -24.15
CA LEU A 208 1.13 2.04 -22.87
C LEU A 208 -0.29 2.65 -22.97
N LEU A 209 -0.64 3.20 -24.11
CA LEU A 209 -1.89 3.94 -24.36
C LEU A 209 -2.97 3.11 -25.06
N TYR A 210 -2.71 1.83 -25.40
CA TYR A 210 -3.69 1.01 -26.09
C TYR A 210 -4.56 0.24 -25.09
N THR A 211 -5.58 0.89 -24.57
CA THR A 211 -6.52 0.31 -23.60
C THR A 211 -7.87 -0.10 -24.22
N SER A 212 -8.04 0.09 -25.53
CA SER A 212 -9.28 -0.30 -26.21
C SER A 212 -8.94 -1.16 -27.43
N PRO A 213 -9.41 -2.42 -27.51
CA PRO A 213 -9.33 -3.15 -28.78
C PRO A 213 -10.10 -2.37 -29.84
N SER A 214 -9.48 -2.14 -30.98
CA SER A 214 -10.11 -1.54 -32.14
C SER A 214 -11.39 -2.31 -32.50
N PRO A 215 -12.46 -1.64 -32.98
CA PRO A 215 -13.65 -2.33 -33.44
C PRO A 215 -13.35 -3.43 -34.47
N ARG A 216 -12.22 -3.34 -35.21
CA ARG A 216 -11.74 -4.36 -36.15
C ARG A 216 -11.21 -5.63 -35.47
N ASP A 217 -10.72 -5.56 -34.23
CA ASP A 217 -10.16 -6.72 -33.50
C ASP A 217 -11.26 -7.57 -32.85
N ARG A 218 -12.52 -7.10 -32.86
CA ARG A 218 -13.69 -7.84 -32.36
C ARG A 218 -14.36 -8.71 -33.45
N GLN A 219 -13.89 -8.65 -34.65
CA GLN A 219 -14.47 -9.39 -35.84
C GLN A 219 -13.64 -10.57 -36.30
N LYS A 220 -12.62 -10.98 -35.51
CA LYS A 220 -11.86 -12.20 -35.82
C LYS A 220 -12.12 -13.26 -34.76
#